data_f655ba7647eef87d49e2d37b7786c7d4
#
_entry.id   f655ba7647eef87d49e2d37b7786c7d4
#
_cell.length_a   1.000
_cell.length_b   1.000
_cell.length_c   1.000
_cell.angle_alpha   90.00
_cell.angle_beta   90.00
_cell.angle_gamma   90.00
#
_symmetry.space_group_name_H-M   'P 1'
#
loop_
_entity.id
_entity.type
_entity.pdbx_description
1 polymer ?
#
loop_
_entity_poly.entity_id
_entity_poly.type
_entity_poly.pdbx_seq_one_letter_code
_entity_poly.pdbx_strand_id
1 'polypeptide(L)'
;MWTYWDFNPLMKLAAFALACFLAVYLSNNRQSLLRRFKRTATQLSLRPWLCAAIIFGLSLSLNATLSLVRWPAPRVHDEFSYLLASDTFAEGRLTNQVHPLGEHFESFHVLSSPSVTAKYPPANSAFMAIGQVLTGYPIVGIWLALALACTAIYWMFRAWTSAYWAMLGGFLVTIHSPILHAWGQSYWGGAAAFLGGALVFGGLRRIYQSGLARDSLLLGTGLVLLSNSRPMEGFLISLPVLAMALWWMFRPAQKLASSTSLRLRVLKIAVPLLLIGAVGIGVLGTYNRCLLYTSPSPRDRG
;
A
#
# COMPACT_ATOMS: atom_id res chain seq x y z
N MET A 1 17.21 -12.92 18.92
CA MET A 1 15.83 -12.84 18.47
C MET A 1 15.66 -12.30 17.05
N TRP A 2 16.73 -12.08 16.29
CA TRP A 2 16.79 -11.64 14.90
C TRP A 2 17.59 -12.63 14.06
N THR A 3 17.15 -13.91 13.99
CA THR A 3 17.83 -14.98 13.21
C THR A 3 17.20 -15.16 11.82
N TYR A 4 16.73 -14.06 11.21
CA TYR A 4 16.09 -14.09 9.90
C TYR A 4 17.07 -14.10 8.70
N TRP A 5 18.37 -14.01 8.94
CA TRP A 5 19.36 -13.76 7.91
C TRP A 5 20.42 -14.85 7.75
N ASP A 6 20.18 -16.03 8.30
CA ASP A 6 21.04 -17.17 8.03
C ASP A 6 20.69 -17.81 6.67
N PHE A 7 20.93 -17.02 5.61
CA PHE A 7 21.18 -17.66 4.32
C PHE A 7 22.38 -18.58 4.50
N ASN A 8 22.21 -19.85 4.06
CA ASN A 8 23.26 -20.83 4.01
C ASN A 8 24.56 -20.15 3.51
N PRO A 9 25.69 -20.23 4.24
CA PRO A 9 26.94 -19.59 3.86
C PRO A 9 27.37 -19.93 2.42
N LEU A 10 26.99 -21.12 1.92
CA LEU A 10 27.21 -21.51 0.53
C LEU A 10 26.43 -20.62 -0.46
N MET A 11 25.21 -20.20 -0.13
CA MET A 11 24.46 -19.27 -0.98
C MET A 11 25.07 -17.86 -1.01
N LYS A 12 25.61 -17.39 0.13
CA LYS A 12 26.33 -16.12 0.20
C LYS A 12 27.60 -16.16 -0.63
N LEU A 13 28.35 -17.25 -0.54
CA LEU A 13 29.57 -17.51 -1.34
C LEU A 13 29.23 -17.60 -2.83
N ALA A 14 28.18 -18.32 -3.21
CA ALA A 14 27.75 -18.43 -4.60
C ALA A 14 27.29 -17.08 -5.17
N ALA A 15 26.53 -16.30 -4.40
CA ALA A 15 26.12 -14.96 -4.80
C ALA A 15 27.31 -14.00 -4.95
N PHE A 16 28.30 -14.08 -4.04
CA PHE A 16 29.53 -13.30 -4.13
C PHE A 16 30.38 -13.72 -5.34
N ALA A 17 30.57 -15.02 -5.57
CA ALA A 17 31.30 -15.54 -6.72
C ALA A 17 30.63 -15.13 -8.04
N LEU A 18 29.29 -15.23 -8.12
CA LEU A 18 28.52 -14.76 -9.27
C LEU A 18 28.67 -13.25 -9.48
N ALA A 19 28.62 -12.46 -8.43
CA ALA A 19 28.84 -11.01 -8.49
C ALA A 19 30.25 -10.66 -9.00
N CYS A 20 31.29 -11.36 -8.52
CA CYS A 20 32.67 -11.20 -8.99
C CYS A 20 32.82 -11.62 -10.46
N PHE A 21 32.23 -12.77 -10.86
CA PHE A 21 32.25 -13.22 -12.26
C PHE A 21 31.57 -12.21 -13.18
N LEU A 22 30.38 -11.73 -12.80
CA LEU A 22 29.67 -10.70 -13.54
C LEU A 22 30.46 -9.40 -13.63
N ALA A 23 31.14 -8.99 -12.54
CA ALA A 23 31.98 -7.79 -12.53
C ALA A 23 33.14 -7.89 -13.52
N VAL A 24 33.84 -9.03 -13.58
CA VAL A 24 34.94 -9.29 -14.52
C VAL A 24 34.42 -9.37 -15.96
N TYR A 25 33.32 -10.12 -16.20
CA TYR A 25 32.71 -10.24 -17.54
C TYR A 25 32.21 -8.89 -18.05
N LEU A 26 31.58 -8.11 -17.20
CA LEU A 26 31.09 -6.76 -17.53
C LEU A 26 32.26 -5.78 -17.75
N SER A 27 33.40 -5.96 -17.08
CA SER A 27 34.57 -5.11 -17.25
C SER A 27 35.13 -5.15 -18.68
N ASN A 28 35.20 -6.32 -19.30
CA ASN A 28 35.74 -6.49 -20.65
C ASN A 28 34.83 -5.96 -21.75
N ASN A 29 33.49 -5.98 -21.55
CA ASN A 29 32.50 -5.52 -22.54
C ASN A 29 31.72 -4.27 -22.08
N ARG A 30 32.23 -3.59 -21.09
CA ARG A 30 31.52 -2.55 -20.31
C ARG A 30 30.85 -1.48 -21.16
N GLN A 31 31.54 -0.91 -22.13
CA GLN A 31 31.03 0.26 -22.86
C GLN A 31 29.88 -0.08 -23.84
N SER A 32 29.95 -1.23 -24.51
CA SER A 32 28.92 -1.64 -25.47
C SER A 32 27.66 -2.14 -24.75
N LEU A 33 27.83 -2.95 -23.69
CA LEU A 33 26.72 -3.47 -22.87
C LEU A 33 26.01 -2.36 -22.12
N LEU A 34 26.74 -1.44 -21.50
CA LEU A 34 26.16 -0.30 -20.81
C LEU A 34 25.40 0.63 -21.75
N ARG A 35 25.90 0.87 -22.94
CA ARG A 35 25.17 1.67 -23.97
C ARG A 35 23.90 0.97 -24.40
N ARG A 36 23.94 -0.33 -24.68
CA ARG A 36 22.74 -1.12 -25.03
C ARG A 36 21.72 -1.12 -23.88
N PHE A 37 22.18 -1.44 -22.66
CA PHE A 37 21.32 -1.43 -21.46
C PHE A 37 20.67 -0.05 -21.24
N LYS A 38 21.45 1.02 -21.26
CA LYS A 38 20.96 2.39 -21.09
C LYS A 38 19.92 2.73 -22.18
N ARG A 39 20.16 2.36 -23.43
CA ARG A 39 19.22 2.60 -24.54
C ARG A 39 17.91 1.85 -24.33
N THR A 40 17.97 0.53 -24.02
CA THR A 40 16.79 -0.29 -23.76
C THR A 40 16.01 0.21 -22.55
N ALA A 41 16.70 0.50 -21.43
CA ALA A 41 16.08 1.03 -20.22
C ALA A 41 15.43 2.41 -20.46
N THR A 42 16.07 3.29 -21.26
CA THR A 42 15.48 4.57 -21.64
C THR A 42 14.22 4.36 -22.48
N GLN A 43 14.25 3.46 -23.47
CA GLN A 43 13.08 3.15 -24.29
C GLN A 43 11.94 2.56 -23.47
N LEU A 44 12.23 1.66 -22.54
CA LEU A 44 11.25 1.07 -21.61
C LEU A 44 10.64 2.16 -20.72
N SER A 45 11.45 3.06 -20.16
CA SER A 45 10.98 4.12 -19.27
C SER A 45 9.98 5.08 -19.92
N LEU A 46 10.00 5.19 -21.25
CA LEU A 46 9.03 5.97 -22.03
C LEU A 46 7.67 5.27 -22.18
N ARG A 47 7.56 4.01 -21.79
CA ARG A 47 6.31 3.22 -21.84
C ARG A 47 5.73 3.04 -20.41
N PRO A 48 5.01 4.05 -19.88
CA PRO A 48 4.62 4.06 -18.46
C PRO A 48 3.76 2.87 -18.05
N TRP A 49 2.82 2.46 -18.88
CA TRP A 49 1.92 1.33 -18.57
C TRP A 49 2.66 0.00 -18.57
N LEU A 50 3.64 -0.17 -19.47
CA LEU A 50 4.46 -1.38 -19.48
C LEU A 50 5.35 -1.45 -18.24
N CYS A 51 5.99 -0.35 -17.84
CA CYS A 51 6.75 -0.29 -16.58
C CYS A 51 5.87 -0.63 -15.38
N ALA A 52 4.68 -0.04 -15.31
CA ALA A 52 3.72 -0.31 -14.23
C ALA A 52 3.32 -1.80 -14.18
N ALA A 53 3.00 -2.39 -15.32
CA ALA A 53 2.63 -3.79 -15.43
C ALA A 53 3.79 -4.73 -15.04
N ILE A 54 5.02 -4.42 -15.45
CA ILE A 54 6.21 -5.20 -15.09
C ILE A 54 6.47 -5.10 -13.58
N ILE A 55 6.42 -3.90 -12.98
CA ILE A 55 6.62 -3.69 -11.55
C ILE A 55 5.56 -4.45 -10.75
N PHE A 56 4.29 -4.35 -11.15
CA PHE A 56 3.19 -5.06 -10.52
C PHE A 56 3.39 -6.59 -10.59
N GLY A 57 3.60 -7.11 -11.78
CA GLY A 57 3.81 -8.55 -11.99
C GLY A 57 5.06 -9.09 -11.30
N LEU A 58 6.17 -8.32 -11.32
CA LEU A 58 7.39 -8.67 -10.60
C LEU A 58 7.16 -8.74 -9.08
N SER A 59 6.45 -7.76 -8.51
CA SER A 59 6.13 -7.77 -7.07
C SER A 59 5.30 -9.00 -6.70
N LEU A 60 4.26 -9.33 -7.47
CA LEU A 60 3.45 -10.53 -7.23
C LEU A 60 4.29 -11.81 -7.36
N SER A 61 5.08 -11.93 -8.42
CA SER A 61 5.89 -13.13 -8.68
C SER A 61 6.94 -13.35 -7.59
N LEU A 62 7.62 -12.29 -7.14
CA LEU A 62 8.60 -12.39 -6.06
C LEU A 62 7.95 -12.85 -4.75
N ASN A 63 6.81 -12.26 -4.38
CA ASN A 63 6.10 -12.65 -3.16
C ASN A 63 5.58 -14.08 -3.24
N ALA A 64 4.99 -14.48 -4.35
CA ALA A 64 4.54 -15.85 -4.57
C ALA A 64 5.70 -16.85 -4.49
N THR A 65 6.83 -16.56 -5.17
CA THR A 65 8.02 -17.42 -5.15
C THR A 65 8.61 -17.57 -3.74
N LEU A 66 8.70 -16.47 -2.99
CA LEU A 66 9.18 -16.51 -1.60
C LEU A 66 8.27 -17.39 -0.72
N SER A 67 6.95 -17.31 -0.92
CA SER A 67 5.99 -18.12 -0.18
C SER A 67 6.01 -19.60 -0.57
N LEU A 68 6.38 -19.95 -1.82
CA LEU A 68 6.61 -21.35 -2.20
C LEU A 68 7.81 -21.95 -1.47
N VAL A 69 8.83 -21.15 -1.17
CA VAL A 69 9.99 -21.57 -0.36
C VAL A 69 9.64 -21.70 1.11
N ARG A 70 8.89 -20.72 1.62
CA ARG A 70 8.46 -20.70 3.01
C ARG A 70 7.11 -19.99 3.13
N TRP A 71 6.05 -20.77 3.37
CA TRP A 71 4.71 -20.21 3.54
C TRP A 71 4.67 -19.30 4.77
N PRO A 72 4.14 -18.06 4.64
CA PRO A 72 4.01 -17.12 5.75
C PRO A 72 3.06 -17.67 6.81
N ALA A 73 3.54 -17.71 8.05
CA ALA A 73 2.74 -18.06 9.22
C ALA A 73 2.71 -16.86 10.17
N PRO A 74 1.56 -16.58 10.82
CA PRO A 74 1.46 -15.50 11.80
C PRO A 74 2.36 -15.80 13.00
N ARG A 75 3.04 -14.77 13.54
CA ARG A 75 4.04 -14.91 14.59
C ARG A 75 3.84 -14.00 15.78
N VAL A 76 3.14 -12.89 15.56
CA VAL A 76 2.87 -11.88 16.58
C VAL A 76 1.36 -11.69 16.72
N HIS A 77 0.94 -11.26 17.89
CA HIS A 77 -0.48 -11.11 18.21
C HIS A 77 -1.24 -10.19 17.23
N ASP A 78 -0.57 -9.19 16.69
CA ASP A 78 -1.11 -8.27 15.70
C ASP A 78 -1.60 -9.00 14.45
N GLU A 79 -0.81 -9.96 13.95
CA GLU A 79 -1.12 -10.69 12.74
C GLU A 79 -2.36 -11.57 12.91
N PHE A 80 -2.53 -12.20 14.08
CA PHE A 80 -3.74 -12.96 14.39
C PHE A 80 -4.98 -12.08 14.44
N SER A 81 -4.85 -10.86 14.98
CA SER A 81 -5.94 -9.89 14.98
C SER A 81 -6.34 -9.45 13.57
N TYR A 82 -5.36 -9.18 12.69
CA TYR A 82 -5.65 -8.87 11.29
C TYR A 82 -6.30 -10.05 10.56
N LEU A 83 -5.87 -11.28 10.83
CA LEU A 83 -6.47 -12.49 10.25
C LEU A 83 -7.92 -12.66 10.72
N LEU A 84 -8.21 -12.48 12.01
CA LEU A 84 -9.57 -12.51 12.54
C LEU A 84 -10.48 -11.53 11.80
N ALA A 85 -10.03 -10.30 11.60
CA ALA A 85 -10.81 -9.32 10.84
C ALA A 85 -10.93 -9.70 9.36
N SER A 86 -9.89 -10.29 8.76
CA SER A 86 -9.94 -10.78 7.39
C SER A 86 -11.01 -11.86 7.20
N ASP A 87 -11.04 -12.85 8.08
CA ASP A 87 -12.05 -13.93 8.07
C ASP A 87 -13.45 -13.33 8.21
N THR A 88 -13.62 -12.42 9.17
CA THR A 88 -14.89 -11.72 9.40
C THR A 88 -15.37 -10.98 8.15
N PHE A 89 -14.49 -10.23 7.49
CA PHE A 89 -14.81 -9.47 6.27
C PHE A 89 -15.04 -10.39 5.06
N ALA A 90 -14.30 -11.49 4.95
CA ALA A 90 -14.49 -12.47 3.87
C ALA A 90 -15.87 -13.14 3.93
N GLU A 91 -16.45 -13.26 5.12
CA GLU A 91 -17.81 -13.76 5.33
C GLU A 91 -18.89 -12.65 5.22
N GLY A 92 -18.51 -11.43 4.84
CA GLY A 92 -19.43 -10.29 4.70
C GLY A 92 -19.91 -9.68 6.02
N ARG A 93 -19.21 -9.97 7.13
CA ARG A 93 -19.49 -9.41 8.46
C ARG A 93 -18.46 -8.34 8.84
N LEU A 94 -18.80 -7.44 9.74
CA LEU A 94 -17.88 -6.45 10.29
C LEU A 94 -17.37 -6.83 11.68
N THR A 95 -18.15 -7.61 12.42
CA THR A 95 -17.86 -8.08 13.77
C THR A 95 -18.38 -9.50 13.96
N ASN A 96 -17.94 -10.18 15.03
CA ASN A 96 -18.41 -11.50 15.42
C ASN A 96 -19.16 -11.40 16.73
N GLN A 97 -20.03 -12.38 16.98
CA GLN A 97 -20.74 -12.51 18.26
C GLN A 97 -19.77 -12.86 19.39
N VAL A 98 -20.08 -12.40 20.58
CA VAL A 98 -19.33 -12.76 21.78
C VAL A 98 -19.59 -14.23 22.12
N HIS A 99 -18.52 -15.00 22.28
CA HIS A 99 -18.63 -16.39 22.71
C HIS A 99 -19.10 -16.45 24.17
N PRO A 100 -19.95 -17.42 24.57
CA PRO A 100 -20.39 -17.57 25.98
C PRO A 100 -19.25 -17.68 26.98
N LEU A 101 -18.12 -18.25 26.56
CA LEU A 101 -16.89 -18.36 27.34
C LEU A 101 -15.84 -17.32 26.91
N GLY A 102 -16.26 -16.14 26.43
CA GLY A 102 -15.40 -15.12 25.85
C GLY A 102 -14.26 -14.67 26.76
N GLU A 103 -14.47 -14.65 28.06
CA GLU A 103 -13.46 -14.29 29.07
C GLU A 103 -12.18 -15.14 28.98
N HIS A 104 -12.29 -16.40 28.51
CA HIS A 104 -11.13 -17.30 28.34
C HIS A 104 -10.35 -17.06 27.04
N PHE A 105 -10.89 -16.25 26.12
CA PHE A 105 -10.30 -15.95 24.82
C PHE A 105 -9.85 -14.50 24.68
N GLU A 106 -9.74 -13.76 25.77
CA GLU A 106 -9.27 -12.38 25.75
C GLU A 106 -7.83 -12.29 25.20
N SER A 107 -7.62 -11.35 24.29
CA SER A 107 -6.33 -11.08 23.67
C SER A 107 -6.09 -9.58 23.55
N PHE A 108 -4.83 -9.15 23.69
CA PHE A 108 -4.44 -7.74 23.67
C PHE A 108 -4.92 -6.94 22.46
N HIS A 109 -5.05 -7.60 21.30
CA HIS A 109 -5.34 -6.96 20.04
C HIS A 109 -6.73 -7.31 19.48
N VAL A 110 -7.57 -7.92 20.30
CA VAL A 110 -8.95 -8.26 20.01
C VAL A 110 -9.86 -7.55 21.00
N LEU A 111 -10.91 -6.92 20.52
CA LEU A 111 -12.01 -6.44 21.35
C LEU A 111 -12.96 -7.61 21.55
N SER A 112 -13.31 -7.90 22.81
CA SER A 112 -14.19 -9.01 23.18
C SER A 112 -15.60 -8.56 23.56
N SER A 113 -15.81 -7.25 23.76
CA SER A 113 -17.11 -6.66 24.13
C SER A 113 -17.25 -5.28 23.50
N PRO A 114 -18.44 -4.90 23.01
CA PRO A 114 -19.70 -5.63 22.90
C PRO A 114 -19.74 -6.68 21.77
N SER A 115 -18.73 -6.76 20.95
CA SER A 115 -18.56 -7.74 19.87
C SER A 115 -17.09 -8.17 19.75
N VAL A 116 -16.85 -9.35 19.18
CA VAL A 116 -15.49 -9.84 18.94
C VAL A 116 -14.99 -9.32 17.60
N THR A 117 -13.91 -8.53 17.64
CA THR A 117 -13.32 -7.92 16.43
C THR A 117 -11.87 -7.52 16.65
N ALA A 118 -11.14 -7.29 15.56
CA ALA A 118 -9.80 -6.74 15.63
C ALA A 118 -9.78 -5.32 16.18
N LYS A 119 -8.81 -5.00 17.01
CA LYS A 119 -8.56 -3.65 17.52
C LYS A 119 -7.99 -2.71 16.45
N TYR A 120 -7.44 -3.26 15.39
CA TYR A 120 -6.74 -2.51 14.35
C TYR A 120 -7.68 -1.96 13.27
N PRO A 121 -7.28 -0.85 12.60
CA PRO A 121 -8.02 -0.29 11.49
C PRO A 121 -8.19 -1.28 10.33
N PRO A 122 -9.30 -1.19 9.56
CA PRO A 122 -9.76 -2.27 8.68
C PRO A 122 -9.02 -2.41 7.35
N ALA A 123 -8.23 -1.42 6.89
CA ALA A 123 -7.71 -1.42 5.52
C ALA A 123 -6.84 -2.65 5.20
N ASN A 124 -5.95 -3.06 6.10
CA ASN A 124 -5.11 -4.23 5.86
C ASN A 124 -5.93 -5.51 5.77
N SER A 125 -6.83 -5.73 6.73
CA SER A 125 -7.72 -6.89 6.75
C SER A 125 -8.69 -6.92 5.56
N ALA A 126 -9.09 -5.76 5.04
CA ALA A 126 -9.90 -5.69 3.83
C ALA A 126 -9.14 -6.18 2.59
N PHE A 127 -7.86 -5.83 2.43
CA PHE A 127 -7.03 -6.42 1.37
C PHE A 127 -6.86 -7.93 1.56
N MET A 128 -6.63 -8.38 2.78
CA MET A 128 -6.51 -9.81 3.11
C MET A 128 -7.81 -10.56 2.79
N ALA A 129 -8.97 -10.01 3.15
CA ALA A 129 -10.29 -10.57 2.83
C ALA A 129 -10.51 -10.70 1.31
N ILE A 130 -10.09 -9.70 0.52
CA ILE A 130 -10.14 -9.79 -0.96
C ILE A 130 -9.31 -10.99 -1.44
N GLY A 131 -8.08 -11.14 -0.95
CA GLY A 131 -7.23 -12.28 -1.29
C GLY A 131 -7.86 -13.61 -0.90
N GLN A 132 -8.45 -13.69 0.28
CA GLN A 132 -9.11 -14.86 0.82
C GLN A 132 -10.36 -15.26 0.00
N VAL A 133 -11.21 -14.30 -0.34
CA VAL A 133 -12.40 -14.56 -1.18
C VAL A 133 -12.02 -15.03 -2.59
N LEU A 134 -10.96 -14.45 -3.17
CA LEU A 134 -10.54 -14.77 -4.53
C LEU A 134 -9.77 -16.10 -4.65
N THR A 135 -9.00 -16.46 -3.63
CA THR A 135 -8.03 -17.58 -3.72
C THR A 135 -8.09 -18.57 -2.56
N GLY A 136 -8.83 -18.27 -1.50
CA GLY A 136 -8.81 -19.00 -0.23
C GLY A 136 -7.66 -18.62 0.70
N TYR A 137 -6.76 -17.71 0.28
CA TYR A 137 -5.56 -17.36 1.04
C TYR A 137 -5.48 -15.86 1.32
N PRO A 138 -5.55 -15.41 2.59
CA PRO A 138 -5.50 -14.00 2.94
C PRO A 138 -4.16 -13.33 2.56
N ILE A 139 -3.06 -14.09 2.54
CA ILE A 139 -1.74 -13.57 2.16
C ILE A 139 -1.69 -13.03 0.73
N VAL A 140 -2.50 -13.55 -0.18
CA VAL A 140 -2.59 -13.06 -1.57
C VAL A 140 -3.10 -11.62 -1.60
N GLY A 141 -3.98 -11.24 -0.68
CA GLY A 141 -4.42 -9.85 -0.51
C GLY A 141 -3.28 -8.92 -0.12
N ILE A 142 -2.36 -9.37 0.72
CA ILE A 142 -1.14 -8.63 1.07
C ILE A 142 -0.24 -8.46 -0.16
N TRP A 143 -0.05 -9.51 -0.96
CA TRP A 143 0.75 -9.41 -2.19
C TRP A 143 0.14 -8.43 -3.18
N LEU A 144 -1.19 -8.43 -3.33
CA LEU A 144 -1.91 -7.45 -4.16
C LEU A 144 -1.71 -6.02 -3.64
N ALA A 145 -1.86 -5.80 -2.34
CA ALA A 145 -1.63 -4.49 -1.72
C ALA A 145 -0.19 -4.00 -1.95
N LEU A 146 0.81 -4.89 -1.78
CA LEU A 146 2.21 -4.55 -1.99
C LEU A 146 2.54 -4.31 -3.47
N ALA A 147 1.99 -5.10 -4.39
CA ALA A 147 2.17 -4.89 -5.82
C ALA A 147 1.57 -3.56 -6.28
N LEU A 148 0.37 -3.22 -5.78
CA LEU A 148 -0.24 -1.92 -5.99
C LEU A 148 0.62 -0.79 -5.38
N ALA A 149 1.18 -0.98 -4.18
CA ALA A 149 2.05 -0.01 -3.53
C ALA A 149 3.33 0.25 -4.33
N CYS A 150 4.04 -0.80 -4.77
CA CYS A 150 5.23 -0.67 -5.61
C CYS A 150 4.92 0.06 -6.92
N THR A 151 3.79 -0.26 -7.55
CA THR A 151 3.31 0.40 -8.76
C THR A 151 2.95 1.87 -8.51
N ALA A 152 2.30 2.15 -7.39
CA ALA A 152 1.94 3.52 -6.99
C ALA A 152 3.20 4.35 -6.66
N ILE A 153 4.24 3.75 -6.09
CA ILE A 153 5.53 4.42 -5.87
C ILE A 153 6.22 4.75 -7.18
N TYR A 154 6.23 3.84 -8.14
CA TYR A 154 6.70 4.15 -9.49
C TYR A 154 5.91 5.32 -10.08
N TRP A 155 4.56 5.28 -9.99
CA TRP A 155 3.70 6.36 -10.44
C TRP A 155 3.98 7.67 -9.69
N MET A 156 4.21 7.63 -8.38
CA MET A 156 4.63 8.78 -7.57
C MET A 156 5.95 9.35 -8.08
N PHE A 157 6.99 8.52 -8.24
CA PHE A 157 8.29 8.97 -8.74
C PHE A 157 8.20 9.63 -10.12
N ARG A 158 7.30 9.18 -10.99
CA ARG A 158 7.07 9.84 -12.28
C ARG A 158 6.55 11.27 -12.18
N ALA A 159 6.02 11.67 -11.06
CA ALA A 159 5.64 13.07 -10.81
C ALA A 159 6.82 13.93 -10.32
N TRP A 160 7.79 13.30 -9.66
CA TRP A 160 8.90 13.99 -9.01
C TRP A 160 10.21 13.93 -9.78
N THR A 161 10.40 12.92 -10.63
CA THR A 161 11.66 12.66 -11.32
C THR A 161 11.43 12.38 -12.81
N SER A 162 12.51 12.24 -13.57
CA SER A 162 12.43 11.81 -14.97
C SER A 162 11.96 10.35 -15.09
N ALA A 163 11.43 9.99 -16.26
CA ALA A 163 10.90 8.65 -16.52
C ALA A 163 11.90 7.51 -16.21
N TYR A 164 13.16 7.72 -16.55
CA TYR A 164 14.25 6.75 -16.30
C TYR A 164 14.48 6.52 -14.80
N TRP A 165 14.62 7.59 -14.02
CA TRP A 165 14.84 7.49 -12.57
C TRP A 165 13.60 6.97 -11.83
N ALA A 166 12.41 7.34 -12.29
CA ALA A 166 11.17 6.79 -11.74
C ALA A 166 11.07 5.28 -11.94
N MET A 167 11.41 4.80 -13.14
CA MET A 167 11.45 3.37 -13.44
C MET A 167 12.47 2.64 -12.56
N LEU A 168 13.68 3.17 -12.46
CA LEU A 168 14.72 2.58 -11.62
C LEU A 168 14.30 2.52 -10.14
N GLY A 169 13.76 3.63 -9.62
CA GLY A 169 13.25 3.69 -8.24
C GLY A 169 12.12 2.68 -7.98
N GLY A 170 11.18 2.53 -8.93
CA GLY A 170 10.11 1.54 -8.85
C GLY A 170 10.64 0.10 -8.78
N PHE A 171 11.61 -0.25 -9.63
CA PHE A 171 12.26 -1.57 -9.59
C PHE A 171 13.04 -1.80 -8.29
N LEU A 172 13.81 -0.80 -7.83
CA LEU A 172 14.57 -0.92 -6.59
C LEU A 172 13.68 -1.16 -5.38
N VAL A 173 12.55 -0.46 -5.28
CA VAL A 173 11.57 -0.69 -4.22
C VAL A 173 10.98 -2.09 -4.30
N THR A 174 10.66 -2.56 -5.51
CA THR A 174 10.05 -3.89 -5.72
C THR A 174 10.96 -5.04 -5.30
N ILE A 175 12.27 -4.91 -5.52
CA ILE A 175 13.24 -5.94 -5.14
C ILE A 175 13.85 -5.72 -3.74
N HIS A 176 13.45 -4.66 -3.03
CA HIS A 176 14.00 -4.32 -1.73
C HIS A 176 13.64 -5.37 -0.68
N SER A 177 14.61 -6.15 -0.26
CA SER A 177 14.43 -7.29 0.61
C SER A 177 13.66 -7.00 1.92
N PRO A 178 13.95 -5.91 2.69
CA PRO A 178 13.16 -5.57 3.87
C PRO A 178 11.68 -5.36 3.57
N ILE A 179 11.32 -4.73 2.46
CA ILE A 179 9.91 -4.51 2.08
C ILE A 179 9.24 -5.84 1.74
N LEU A 180 9.89 -6.68 0.93
CA LEU A 180 9.36 -7.99 0.55
C LEU A 180 9.12 -8.88 1.78
N HIS A 181 10.07 -8.94 2.71
CA HIS A 181 9.96 -9.81 3.88
C HIS A 181 9.04 -9.24 4.97
N ALA A 182 9.17 -7.95 5.30
CA ALA A 182 8.38 -7.38 6.37
C ALA A 182 6.91 -7.13 6.00
N TRP A 183 6.64 -6.78 4.73
CA TRP A 183 5.29 -6.40 4.29
C TRP A 183 4.70 -7.33 3.23
N GLY A 184 5.48 -8.20 2.61
CA GLY A 184 5.00 -9.15 1.63
C GLY A 184 4.90 -10.58 2.14
N GLN A 185 5.66 -10.92 3.19
CA GLN A 185 5.71 -12.27 3.77
C GLN A 185 5.24 -12.28 5.23
N SER A 186 4.39 -11.33 5.61
CA SER A 186 3.73 -11.26 6.91
C SER A 186 2.32 -10.71 6.76
N TYR A 187 1.48 -10.90 7.78
CA TYR A 187 0.13 -10.35 7.82
C TYR A 187 0.08 -8.94 8.45
N TRP A 188 1.22 -8.31 8.61
CA TRP A 188 1.35 -6.99 9.20
C TRP A 188 0.90 -5.88 8.24
N GLY A 189 0.31 -4.81 8.78
CA GLY A 189 -0.43 -3.77 8.04
C GLY A 189 0.40 -2.74 7.26
N GLY A 190 1.65 -3.04 6.83
CA GLY A 190 2.51 -2.08 6.16
C GLY A 190 2.15 -1.77 4.70
N ALA A 191 1.70 -2.78 3.95
CA ALA A 191 1.49 -2.65 2.50
C ALA A 191 0.39 -1.63 2.14
N ALA A 192 -0.74 -1.64 2.87
CA ALA A 192 -1.84 -0.69 2.66
C ALA A 192 -1.42 0.75 2.96
N ALA A 193 -0.66 0.97 4.05
CA ALA A 193 -0.13 2.29 4.40
C ALA A 193 0.87 2.80 3.35
N PHE A 194 1.72 1.91 2.83
CA PHE A 194 2.70 2.22 1.80
C PHE A 194 2.02 2.65 0.49
N LEU A 195 0.95 1.97 0.09
CA LEU A 195 0.09 2.36 -1.02
C LEU A 195 -0.53 3.75 -0.77
N GLY A 196 -1.10 3.96 0.41
CA GLY A 196 -1.71 5.24 0.79
C GLY A 196 -0.72 6.40 0.69
N GLY A 197 0.48 6.26 1.26
CA GLY A 197 1.54 7.27 1.18
C GLY A 197 1.97 7.59 -0.25
N ALA A 198 2.13 6.57 -1.10
CA ALA A 198 2.48 6.78 -2.51
C ALA A 198 1.41 7.56 -3.29
N LEU A 199 0.12 7.26 -3.03
CA LEU A 199 -1.00 7.98 -3.65
C LEU A 199 -1.06 9.43 -3.18
N VAL A 200 -0.82 9.70 -1.89
CA VAL A 200 -0.80 11.04 -1.32
C VAL A 200 0.29 11.91 -1.96
N PHE A 201 1.54 11.47 -1.91
CA PHE A 201 2.66 12.26 -2.44
C PHE A 201 2.65 12.36 -3.97
N GLY A 202 2.22 11.31 -4.66
CA GLY A 202 2.06 11.32 -6.11
C GLY A 202 0.92 12.23 -6.56
N GLY A 203 -0.22 12.18 -5.88
CA GLY A 203 -1.40 13.01 -6.14
C GLY A 203 -1.10 14.49 -5.87
N LEU A 204 -0.50 14.80 -4.72
CA LEU A 204 -0.12 16.17 -4.34
C LEU A 204 0.73 16.84 -5.43
N ARG A 205 1.78 16.15 -5.89
CA ARG A 205 2.66 16.71 -6.91
C ARG A 205 1.94 16.92 -8.25
N ARG A 206 1.04 16.01 -8.64
CA ARG A 206 0.26 16.13 -9.87
C ARG A 206 -0.79 17.22 -9.79
N ILE A 207 -1.46 17.38 -8.67
CA ILE A 207 -2.36 18.52 -8.44
C ILE A 207 -1.60 19.84 -8.68
N TYR A 208 -0.37 19.94 -8.16
CA TYR A 208 0.47 21.12 -8.38
C TYR A 208 0.84 21.33 -9.86
N GLN A 209 1.03 20.24 -10.63
CA GLN A 209 1.44 20.31 -12.05
C GLN A 209 0.25 20.51 -13.00
N SER A 210 -0.83 19.75 -12.82
CA SER A 210 -1.93 19.64 -13.79
C SER A 210 -3.29 20.13 -13.27
N GLY A 211 -3.51 20.08 -11.94
CA GLY A 211 -4.78 20.45 -11.32
C GLY A 211 -5.97 19.62 -11.77
N LEU A 212 -5.76 18.34 -12.10
CA LEU A 212 -6.82 17.45 -12.58
C LEU A 212 -7.57 16.81 -11.40
N ALA A 213 -8.89 16.68 -11.50
CA ALA A 213 -9.75 16.08 -10.48
C ALA A 213 -9.35 14.64 -10.11
N ARG A 214 -8.90 13.85 -11.08
CA ARG A 214 -8.42 12.47 -10.84
C ARG A 214 -7.24 12.42 -9.86
N ASP A 215 -6.34 13.42 -9.90
CA ASP A 215 -5.17 13.47 -9.02
C ASP A 215 -5.60 13.81 -7.59
N SER A 216 -6.66 14.59 -7.43
CA SER A 216 -7.30 14.86 -6.15
C SER A 216 -8.03 13.66 -5.59
N LEU A 217 -8.71 12.86 -6.45
CA LEU A 217 -9.32 11.59 -6.04
C LEU A 217 -8.26 10.62 -5.53
N LEU A 218 -7.13 10.47 -6.24
CA LEU A 218 -6.04 9.60 -5.83
C LEU A 218 -5.40 10.06 -4.52
N LEU A 219 -5.20 11.37 -4.35
CA LEU A 219 -4.73 11.93 -3.07
C LEU A 219 -5.71 11.62 -1.94
N GLY A 220 -7.00 11.88 -2.14
CA GLY A 220 -8.06 11.58 -1.17
C GLY A 220 -8.11 10.09 -0.82
N THR A 221 -8.05 9.20 -1.82
CA THR A 221 -7.98 7.75 -1.60
C THR A 221 -6.76 7.37 -0.76
N GLY A 222 -5.60 7.98 -1.03
CA GLY A 222 -4.40 7.78 -0.23
C GLY A 222 -4.59 8.18 1.23
N LEU A 223 -5.21 9.34 1.49
CA LEU A 223 -5.52 9.79 2.86
C LEU A 223 -6.49 8.84 3.56
N VAL A 224 -7.53 8.37 2.87
CA VAL A 224 -8.47 7.38 3.42
C VAL A 224 -7.79 6.05 3.73
N LEU A 225 -6.90 5.56 2.86
CA LEU A 225 -6.11 4.36 3.13
C LEU A 225 -5.20 4.53 4.36
N LEU A 226 -4.53 5.68 4.49
CA LEU A 226 -3.70 5.97 5.65
C LEU A 226 -4.51 6.03 6.94
N SER A 227 -5.65 6.71 6.94
CA SER A 227 -6.52 6.81 8.14
C SER A 227 -7.08 5.45 8.56
N ASN A 228 -7.30 4.55 7.61
CA ASN A 228 -7.82 3.20 7.85
C ASN A 228 -6.72 2.12 7.99
N SER A 229 -5.43 2.49 7.95
CA SER A 229 -4.30 1.57 8.19
C SER A 229 -3.39 2.04 9.32
N ARG A 230 -3.03 3.31 9.32
CA ARG A 230 -2.11 3.96 10.27
C ARG A 230 -2.64 5.34 10.66
N PRO A 231 -3.68 5.44 11.53
CA PRO A 231 -4.38 6.69 11.81
C PRO A 231 -3.47 7.84 12.28
N MET A 232 -2.54 7.56 13.19
CA MET A 232 -1.64 8.58 13.74
C MET A 232 -0.65 9.10 12.69
N GLU A 233 0.03 8.20 12.00
CA GLU A 233 0.96 8.55 10.92
C GLU A 233 0.22 9.23 9.76
N GLY A 234 -0.98 8.72 9.43
CA GLY A 234 -1.85 9.31 8.42
C GLY A 234 -2.26 10.74 8.78
N PHE A 235 -2.63 10.99 10.04
CA PHE A 235 -2.95 12.33 10.53
C PHE A 235 -1.77 13.28 10.41
N LEU A 236 -0.59 12.88 10.91
CA LEU A 236 0.62 13.70 10.86
C LEU A 236 1.02 14.06 9.42
N ILE A 237 0.90 13.10 8.48
CA ILE A 237 1.20 13.34 7.07
C ILE A 237 0.12 14.21 6.41
N SER A 238 -1.14 14.05 6.79
CA SER A 238 -2.25 14.81 6.18
C SER A 238 -2.16 16.31 6.42
N LEU A 239 -1.68 16.75 7.57
CA LEU A 239 -1.59 18.16 7.92
C LEU A 239 -0.75 18.99 6.93
N PRO A 240 0.55 18.68 6.68
CA PRO A 240 1.34 19.42 5.71
C PRO A 240 0.82 19.23 4.28
N VAL A 241 0.29 18.06 3.93
CA VAL A 241 -0.24 17.80 2.59
C VAL A 241 -1.46 18.67 2.31
N LEU A 242 -2.41 18.72 3.24
CA LEU A 242 -3.59 19.59 3.12
C LEU A 242 -3.23 21.07 3.14
N ALA A 243 -2.29 21.48 4.00
CA ALA A 243 -1.78 22.85 4.01
C ALA A 243 -1.17 23.25 2.65
N MET A 244 -0.36 22.35 2.04
CA MET A 244 0.20 22.58 0.71
C MET A 244 -0.87 22.62 -0.38
N ALA A 245 -1.87 21.74 -0.33
CA ALA A 245 -2.98 21.73 -1.27
C ALA A 245 -3.83 23.01 -1.18
N LEU A 246 -4.12 23.46 0.04
CA LEU A 246 -4.82 24.74 0.30
C LEU A 246 -3.99 25.92 -0.18
N TRP A 247 -2.72 26.01 0.20
CA TRP A 247 -1.83 27.08 -0.24
C TRP A 247 -1.77 27.16 -1.77
N TRP A 248 -1.67 26.00 -2.45
CA TRP A 248 -1.66 25.96 -3.91
C TRP A 248 -3.01 26.40 -4.51
N MET A 249 -4.14 26.04 -3.89
CA MET A 249 -5.46 26.43 -4.35
C MET A 249 -5.67 27.95 -4.35
N PHE A 250 -5.16 28.63 -3.34
CA PHE A 250 -5.29 30.10 -3.18
C PHE A 250 -4.16 30.91 -3.82
N ARG A 251 -3.16 30.26 -4.41
CA ARG A 251 -2.05 30.95 -5.06
C ARG A 251 -2.54 31.76 -6.26
N PRO A 252 -2.08 33.03 -6.44
CA PRO A 252 -2.46 33.89 -7.56
C PRO A 252 -2.17 33.23 -8.91
N ALA A 253 -3.12 33.33 -9.84
CA ALA A 253 -3.06 32.67 -11.17
C ALA A 253 -1.89 33.13 -12.06
N GLN A 254 -1.32 34.30 -11.79
CA GLN A 254 -0.23 34.90 -12.58
C GLN A 254 1.05 34.08 -12.69
N LYS A 255 1.22 33.04 -11.84
CA LYS A 255 2.40 32.14 -11.84
C LYS A 255 2.11 30.74 -12.41
N LEU A 256 0.87 30.47 -12.84
CA LEU A 256 0.52 29.19 -13.48
C LEU A 256 0.34 29.38 -14.99
N ALA A 257 0.85 28.43 -15.75
CA ALA A 257 0.74 28.40 -17.22
C ALA A 257 -0.70 28.32 -17.77
N SER A 258 -1.69 28.13 -16.88
CA SER A 258 -3.12 28.17 -17.23
C SER A 258 -3.87 29.16 -16.34
N SER A 259 -4.60 30.09 -16.93
CA SER A 259 -5.48 31.08 -16.28
C SER A 259 -6.74 30.45 -15.65
N THR A 260 -6.59 29.32 -14.98
CA THR A 260 -7.70 28.59 -14.38
C THR A 260 -8.29 29.39 -13.23
N SER A 261 -9.58 29.75 -13.30
CA SER A 261 -10.28 30.50 -12.28
C SER A 261 -10.28 29.75 -10.93
N LEU A 262 -10.31 30.50 -9.81
CA LEU A 262 -10.39 29.95 -8.45
C LEU A 262 -11.55 28.95 -8.33
N ARG A 263 -12.72 29.29 -8.88
CA ARG A 263 -13.90 28.40 -8.89
C ARG A 263 -13.59 27.04 -9.50
N LEU A 264 -12.88 27.01 -10.62
CA LEU A 264 -12.56 25.76 -11.32
C LEU A 264 -11.52 24.94 -10.55
N ARG A 265 -10.58 25.57 -9.85
CA ARG A 265 -9.64 24.89 -8.95
C ARG A 265 -10.35 24.27 -7.75
N VAL A 266 -11.26 25.01 -7.11
CA VAL A 266 -12.08 24.48 -6.02
C VAL A 266 -12.88 23.26 -6.49
N LEU A 267 -13.55 23.36 -7.63
CA LEU A 267 -14.33 22.23 -8.18
C LEU A 267 -13.46 21.00 -8.48
N LYS A 268 -12.26 21.19 -9.03
CA LYS A 268 -11.38 20.08 -9.41
C LYS A 268 -10.57 19.49 -8.25
N ILE A 269 -10.40 20.22 -7.15
CA ILE A 269 -9.55 19.77 -6.04
C ILE A 269 -10.36 19.56 -4.77
N ALA A 270 -11.06 20.59 -4.29
CA ALA A 270 -11.75 20.50 -3.02
C ALA A 270 -12.93 19.52 -3.09
N VAL A 271 -13.74 19.57 -4.15
CA VAL A 271 -14.91 18.70 -4.26
C VAL A 271 -14.54 17.21 -4.29
N PRO A 272 -13.59 16.74 -5.13
CA PRO A 272 -13.18 15.34 -5.09
C PRO A 272 -12.57 14.92 -3.76
N LEU A 273 -11.77 15.78 -3.12
CA LEU A 273 -11.18 15.48 -1.79
C LEU A 273 -12.26 15.35 -0.72
N LEU A 274 -13.23 16.27 -0.70
CA LEU A 274 -14.34 16.23 0.27
C LEU A 274 -15.24 15.01 0.05
N LEU A 275 -15.52 14.64 -1.21
CA LEU A 275 -16.33 13.47 -1.52
C LEU A 275 -15.65 12.18 -1.04
N ILE A 276 -14.37 11.99 -1.38
CA ILE A 276 -13.61 10.79 -0.93
C ILE A 276 -13.44 10.82 0.59
N GLY A 277 -13.17 11.98 1.18
CA GLY A 277 -13.08 12.14 2.63
C GLY A 277 -14.40 11.78 3.33
N ALA A 278 -15.54 12.25 2.80
CA ALA A 278 -16.87 11.92 3.33
C ALA A 278 -17.15 10.41 3.24
N VAL A 279 -16.82 9.77 2.11
CA VAL A 279 -16.94 8.31 1.96
C VAL A 279 -16.04 7.60 2.98
N GLY A 280 -14.77 8.02 3.13
CA GLY A 280 -13.84 7.44 4.10
C GLY A 280 -14.31 7.57 5.54
N ILE A 281 -14.80 8.76 5.92
CA ILE A 281 -15.39 9.00 7.25
C ILE A 281 -16.66 8.16 7.44
N GLY A 282 -17.51 8.06 6.42
CA GLY A 282 -18.70 7.23 6.45
C GLY A 282 -18.39 5.75 6.68
N VAL A 283 -17.44 5.20 5.94
CA VAL A 283 -16.96 3.81 6.11
C VAL A 283 -16.40 3.59 7.49
N LEU A 284 -15.48 4.45 7.94
CA LEU A 284 -14.85 4.33 9.25
C LEU A 284 -15.88 4.52 10.38
N GLY A 285 -16.81 5.47 10.22
CA GLY A 285 -17.88 5.72 11.18
C GLY A 285 -18.83 4.54 11.30
N THR A 286 -19.22 3.92 10.17
CA THR A 286 -20.05 2.71 10.16
C THR A 286 -19.31 1.54 10.82
N TYR A 287 -18.04 1.34 10.49
CA TYR A 287 -17.20 0.32 11.12
C TYR A 287 -17.14 0.51 12.63
N ASN A 288 -16.76 1.71 13.10
CA ASN A 288 -16.67 2.01 14.54
C ASN A 288 -18.03 1.90 15.23
N ARG A 289 -19.13 2.25 14.56
CA ARG A 289 -20.46 2.05 15.12
C ARG A 289 -20.76 0.56 15.32
N CYS A 290 -20.40 -0.29 14.37
CA CYS A 290 -20.54 -1.75 14.53
C CYS A 290 -19.66 -2.29 15.66
N LEU A 291 -18.45 -1.71 15.87
CA LEU A 291 -17.56 -2.11 16.96
C LEU A 291 -18.13 -1.77 18.34
N LEU A 292 -18.71 -0.59 18.51
CA LEU A 292 -19.05 -0.01 19.80
C LEU A 292 -20.53 -0.19 20.16
N TYR A 293 -21.40 -0.37 19.17
CA TYR A 293 -22.85 -0.40 19.34
C TYR A 293 -23.46 -1.55 18.53
N THR A 294 -23.18 -2.79 18.92
CA THR A 294 -23.90 -3.94 18.35
C THR A 294 -25.31 -3.97 18.91
N SER A 295 -26.28 -3.45 18.15
CA SER A 295 -27.65 -3.94 18.29
C SER A 295 -27.68 -5.37 17.74
N PRO A 296 -28.32 -6.33 18.44
CA PRO A 296 -28.45 -7.69 17.91
C PRO A 296 -29.07 -7.64 16.52
N SER A 297 -28.47 -8.36 15.59
CA SER A 297 -28.99 -8.50 14.23
C SER A 297 -30.42 -9.05 14.30
N PRO A 298 -31.33 -8.70 13.38
CA PRO A 298 -32.63 -9.35 13.30
C PRO A 298 -32.57 -10.88 13.19
N ARG A 299 -31.44 -11.45 12.76
CA ARG A 299 -31.17 -12.89 12.74
C ARG A 299 -30.83 -13.49 14.11
N ASP A 300 -30.45 -12.66 15.07
CA ASP A 300 -30.07 -13.08 16.44
C ASP A 300 -31.27 -13.10 17.38
N ARG A 301 -32.47 -12.83 16.89
CA ARG A 301 -33.74 -12.80 17.66
C ARG A 301 -34.62 -14.03 17.42
N GLY A 302 -34.09 -15.06 16.77
CA GLY A 302 -34.80 -16.31 16.53
C GLY A 302 -34.40 -17.43 17.47
#